data_d2fd378eda41470825e71faab223fad6
#
_entry.id   d2fd378eda41470825e71faab223fad6
#
_cell.length_a   1.000
_cell.length_b   1.000
_cell.length_c   1.000
_cell.angle_alpha   90.00
_cell.angle_beta   90.00
_cell.angle_gamma   90.00
#
_symmetry.space_group_name_H-M   'P 1'
#
loop_
_entity.id
_entity.type
_entity.pdbx_description
1 polymer ?
#
loop_
_entity_poly.entity_id
_entity_poly.type
_entity_poly.pdbx_seq_one_letter_code
_entity_poly.pdbx_strand_id
1 'polypeptide(L)' 'MTTTTRYIKWKEMIQLTGKSKPTIWRMYAKRNEFPKPERTKGGTFLGWPEHVYEEWVRSEKL' A
#
# COMPACT_ATOMS: atom_id res chain seq x y z
N MET A 1 -2.75 9.08 -24.52
CA MET A 1 -3.59 8.31 -23.65
C MET A 1 -3.14 8.39 -22.20
N THR A 2 -4.03 8.70 -21.37
CA THR A 2 -3.71 8.89 -19.96
C THR A 2 -3.88 7.59 -19.20
N THR A 3 -2.90 7.26 -18.41
CA THR A 3 -2.98 6.10 -17.56
C THR A 3 -3.38 6.52 -16.17
N THR A 4 -4.45 5.98 -15.68
CA THR A 4 -4.93 6.31 -14.36
C THR A 4 -4.34 5.34 -13.35
N THR A 5 -3.67 5.87 -12.36
CA THR A 5 -3.12 5.05 -11.31
C THR A 5 -4.24 4.59 -10.40
N ARG A 6 -4.32 3.29 -10.22
CA ARG A 6 -5.30 2.74 -9.32
C ARG A 6 -4.69 2.64 -7.94
N TYR A 7 -5.37 3.17 -6.95
CA TYR A 7 -4.89 3.14 -5.58
C TYR A 7 -5.61 2.07 -4.79
N ILE A 8 -4.85 1.30 -4.04
CA ILE A 8 -5.40 0.28 -3.16
C ILE A 8 -5.61 0.93 -1.82
N LYS A 9 -6.86 0.96 -1.37
CA LYS A 9 -7.18 1.57 -0.09
C LYS A 9 -7.09 0.55 1.03
N TRP A 10 -7.26 1.01 2.26
CA TRP A 10 -7.10 0.16 3.42
C TRP A 10 -7.93 -1.12 3.34
N LYS A 11 -9.20 -0.97 2.99
CA LYS A 11 -10.08 -2.13 2.95
C LYS A 11 -9.58 -3.19 2.00
N GLU A 12 -9.16 -2.78 0.83
CA GLU A 12 -8.66 -3.72 -0.16
C GLU A 12 -7.31 -4.29 0.26
N MET A 13 -6.45 -3.45 0.80
CA MET A 13 -5.13 -3.91 1.20
C MET A 13 -5.24 -4.96 2.31
N ILE A 14 -6.15 -4.76 3.25
CA ILE A 14 -6.38 -5.73 4.30
C ILE A 14 -6.80 -7.06 3.71
N GLN A 15 -7.65 -7.04 2.70
CA GLN A 15 -8.09 -8.27 2.07
C GLN A 15 -6.98 -8.94 1.27
N LEU A 16 -6.16 -8.14 0.61
CA LEU A 16 -5.09 -8.70 -0.21
C LEU A 16 -3.98 -9.32 0.63
N THR A 17 -3.65 -8.71 1.75
CA THR A 17 -2.56 -9.20 2.57
C THR A 17 -3.01 -10.15 3.66
N GLY A 18 -4.28 -10.10 4.01
CA GLY A 18 -4.79 -10.90 5.11
C GLY A 18 -4.34 -10.42 6.47
N LYS A 19 -3.83 -9.18 6.54
CA LYS A 19 -3.35 -8.60 7.79
C LYS A 19 -4.25 -7.48 8.24
N SER A 20 -4.28 -7.23 9.54
CA SER A 20 -5.10 -6.16 10.08
C SER A 20 -4.47 -4.80 9.82
N LYS A 21 -5.28 -3.76 9.94
CA LYS A 21 -4.81 -2.41 9.72
C LYS A 21 -3.64 -2.02 10.64
N PRO A 22 -3.71 -2.28 11.95
CA PRO A 22 -2.57 -1.95 12.81
C PRO A 22 -1.30 -2.69 12.41
N THR A 23 -1.44 -3.93 11.96
CA THR A 23 -0.29 -4.71 11.53
C THR A 23 0.36 -4.09 10.30
N ILE A 24 -0.45 -3.72 9.32
CA ILE A 24 0.07 -3.10 8.11
C ILE A 24 0.74 -1.77 8.45
N TRP A 25 0.11 -0.99 9.34
CA TRP A 25 0.67 0.29 9.73
C TRP A 25 2.06 0.11 10.35
N ARG A 26 2.20 -0.86 11.24
CA ARG A 26 3.50 -1.11 11.85
C ARG A 26 4.53 -1.50 10.82
N MET A 27 4.12 -2.28 9.84
CA MET A 27 5.06 -2.75 8.83
C MET A 27 5.63 -1.60 8.02
N TYR A 28 4.83 -0.62 7.67
CA TYR A 28 5.38 0.46 6.86
C TYR A 28 5.89 1.63 7.69
N ALA A 29 5.32 1.85 8.85
CA ALA A 29 5.71 3.02 9.65
C ALA A 29 6.87 2.72 10.57
N LYS A 30 6.95 1.51 11.08
CA LYS A 30 7.96 1.18 12.07
C LYS A 30 9.05 0.25 11.56
N ARG A 31 8.69 -0.69 10.71
CA ARG A 31 9.64 -1.70 10.26
C ARG A 31 10.20 -1.47 8.87
N ASN A 32 9.56 -0.61 8.10
CA ASN A 32 9.95 -0.37 6.71
C ASN A 32 9.93 -1.65 5.89
N GLU A 33 8.99 -2.54 6.20
CA GLU A 33 8.86 -3.81 5.49
C GLU A 33 7.70 -3.79 4.50
N PHE A 34 7.04 -2.66 4.37
CA PHE A 34 5.87 -2.54 3.52
C PHE A 34 5.92 -1.17 2.86
N PRO A 35 5.46 -1.05 1.63
CA PRO A 35 5.48 0.26 0.96
C PRO A 35 4.55 1.22 1.67
N LYS A 36 4.94 2.47 1.71
CA LYS A 36 4.14 3.49 2.35
C LYS A 36 3.04 3.96 1.42
N PRO A 37 1.85 4.24 1.97
CA PRO A 37 0.77 4.75 1.15
C PRO A 37 1.07 6.18 0.72
N GLU A 38 0.46 6.60 -0.38
CA GLU A 38 0.65 7.95 -0.87
C GLU A 38 -0.43 8.86 -0.34
N ARG A 39 -0.07 10.13 -0.18
CA ARG A 39 -1.00 11.15 0.27
C ARG A 39 -0.85 12.37 -0.61
N THR A 40 -1.88 13.20 -0.64
CA THR A 40 -1.79 14.47 -1.35
C THR A 40 -0.98 15.43 -0.51
N LYS A 41 -0.68 16.60 -1.09
CA LYS A 41 0.02 17.65 -0.35
C LYS A 41 -0.74 18.05 0.90
N GLY A 42 -2.06 18.03 0.83
CA GLY A 42 -2.88 18.39 1.96
C GLY A 42 -2.99 17.30 3.01
N GLY A 43 -2.35 16.16 2.78
CA GLY A 43 -2.37 15.08 3.73
C GLY A 43 -3.51 14.09 3.53
N THR A 44 -4.27 14.22 2.46
CA THR A 44 -5.36 13.31 2.19
C THR A 44 -4.81 11.96 1.75
N PHE A 45 -5.28 10.91 2.39
CA PHE A 45 -4.84 9.57 2.09
C PHE A 45 -5.34 9.13 0.71
N LEU A 46 -4.43 8.68 -0.13
CA LEU A 46 -4.78 8.18 -1.46
C LEU A 46 -4.77 6.66 -1.51
N GLY A 47 -3.83 6.05 -0.82
CA GLY A 47 -3.70 4.62 -0.84
C GLY A 47 -2.36 4.20 -1.41
N TRP A 48 -2.25 2.93 -1.74
CA TRP A 48 -1.03 2.39 -2.33
C TRP A 48 -1.21 2.26 -3.83
N PRO A 49 -0.31 2.84 -4.63
CA PRO A 49 -0.39 2.62 -6.07
C PRO A 49 -0.32 1.12 -6.36
N GLU A 50 -1.15 0.66 -7.27
CA GLU A 50 -1.22 -0.77 -7.54
C GLU A 50 0.12 -1.35 -7.94
N HIS A 51 0.89 -0.63 -8.76
CA HIS A 51 2.16 -1.14 -9.20
C HIS A 51 3.16 -1.27 -8.05
N VAL A 52 3.04 -0.41 -7.05
CA VAL A 52 3.92 -0.49 -5.88
C VAL A 52 3.62 -1.76 -5.10
N TYR A 53 2.34 -2.06 -4.94
CA TYR A 53 1.94 -3.28 -4.26
C TYR A 53 2.44 -4.50 -5.03
N GLU A 54 2.31 -4.48 -6.34
CA GLU A 54 2.74 -5.61 -7.14
C GLU A 54 4.24 -5.83 -7.05
N GLU A 55 5.00 -4.75 -7.02
CA GLU A 55 6.44 -4.87 -6.86
C GLU A 55 6.81 -5.41 -5.50
N TRP A 56 6.08 -4.97 -4.47
CA TRP A 56 6.34 -5.46 -3.14
C TRP A 56 6.08 -6.97 -3.04
N VAL A 57 4.97 -7.42 -3.60
CA VAL A 57 4.65 -8.84 -3.59
C VAL A 57 5.72 -9.64 -4.32
N ARG A 58 6.18 -9.08 -5.42
CA ARG A 58 7.19 -9.77 -6.21
C ARG A 58 8.51 -9.89 -5.48
N SER A 59 8.90 -8.83 -4.76
CA SER A 59 10.17 -8.86 -4.05
C SER A 59 10.07 -9.65 -2.76
N GLU A 60 8.87 -9.72 -2.17
CA GLU A 60 8.64 -10.52 -0.97
C GLU A 60 8.33 -11.94 -1.33
N LYS A 61 8.48 -12.25 -2.57
CA LYS A 61 8.15 -13.56 -3.07
C LYS A 61 8.74 -14.63 -2.21
N LEU A 62 7.93 -15.47 -1.82
CA LEU A 62 8.36 -16.43 -0.82
C LEU A 62 8.60 -17.81 -1.36
#